data_a4dcaddedd5d04e08cbed59e728c3abc
#
_entry.id   a4dcaddedd5d04e08cbed59e728c3abc
#
_cell.length_a   1.000
_cell.length_b   1.000
_cell.length_c   1.000
_cell.angle_alpha   90.00
_cell.angle_beta   90.00
_cell.angle_gamma   90.00
#
_symmetry.space_group_name_H-M   'P 1'
#
loop_
_entity.id
_entity.type
_entity.pdbx_description
1 polymer ?
#
loop_
_entity_poly.entity_id
_entity_poly.type
_entity_poly.pdbx_seq_one_letter_code
_entity_poly.pdbx_strand_id
1 'polypeptide(L)' 'MLTKLEIEKEKIKLMKSLLNISDGDLTFISVKTKIPYSRIWGTFHKQKLTDQTLKMINDSCYGALLSDGLKEYVNEKFGE' A
#
# COMPACT_ATOMS: atom_id res chain seq x y z
N MET A 1 -12.33 -10.76 9.15
CA MET A 1 -11.84 -9.37 9.39
C MET A 1 -10.52 -9.39 10.13
N LEU A 2 -9.56 -8.58 9.68
CA LEU A 2 -8.25 -8.51 10.33
C LEU A 2 -8.29 -7.66 11.60
N THR A 3 -7.51 -8.05 12.60
CA THR A 3 -7.29 -7.21 13.77
C THR A 3 -6.39 -6.04 13.39
N LYS A 4 -6.31 -5.04 14.25
CA LYS A 4 -5.44 -3.88 14.01
C LYS A 4 -3.98 -4.29 13.82
N LEU A 5 -3.50 -5.24 14.62
CA LEU A 5 -2.13 -5.73 14.50
C LEU A 5 -1.91 -6.48 13.19
N GLU A 6 -2.88 -7.29 12.78
CA GLU A 6 -2.79 -8.01 11.51
C GLU A 6 -2.79 -7.05 10.32
N ILE A 7 -3.59 -5.98 10.38
CA ILE A 7 -3.61 -4.96 9.33
C ILE A 7 -2.23 -4.33 9.19
N GLU A 8 -1.58 -3.98 10.30
CA GLU A 8 -0.24 -3.40 10.26
C GLU A 8 0.78 -4.36 9.66
N LYS A 9 0.69 -5.65 10.01
CA LYS A 9 1.58 -6.67 9.45
C LYS A 9 1.37 -6.83 7.94
N GLU A 10 0.13 -6.82 7.49
CA GLU A 10 -0.20 -6.95 6.07
C GLU A 10 0.25 -5.73 5.28
N LYS A 11 0.16 -4.53 5.88
CA LYS A 11 0.68 -3.32 5.25
C LYS A 11 2.19 -3.40 5.03
N ILE A 12 2.93 -3.93 6.01
CA ILE A 12 4.37 -4.10 5.90
C ILE A 12 4.71 -5.09 4.80
N LYS A 13 3.97 -6.20 4.71
CA LYS A 13 4.16 -7.17 3.65
C LYS A 13 3.94 -6.55 2.28
N LEU A 14 2.91 -5.72 2.14
CA LEU A 14 2.62 -5.04 0.89
C LEU A 14 3.76 -4.10 0.50
N MET A 15 4.28 -3.33 1.46
CA MET A 15 5.40 -2.43 1.20
C MET A 15 6.63 -3.20 0.73
N LYS A 16 6.93 -4.33 1.36
CA LYS A 16 8.05 -5.18 0.95
C LYS A 16 7.86 -5.73 -0.46
N SER A 17 6.63 -6.12 -0.79
CA SER A 17 6.32 -6.63 -2.14
C SER A 17 6.53 -5.54 -3.18
N LEU A 18 6.10 -4.31 -2.91
CA LEU A 18 6.29 -3.18 -3.81
C LEU A 18 7.76 -2.89 -4.03
N LEU A 19 8.55 -2.88 -2.95
CA LEU A 19 10.00 -2.66 -3.06
C LEU A 19 10.67 -3.76 -3.87
N ASN A 20 10.27 -5.00 -3.66
CA ASN A 20 10.85 -6.13 -4.37
C ASN A 20 10.55 -6.06 -5.88
N ILE A 21 9.32 -5.77 -6.24
CA ILE A 21 8.91 -5.66 -7.65
C ILE A 21 9.64 -4.52 -8.36
N SER A 22 9.89 -3.42 -7.65
CA SER A 22 10.51 -2.22 -8.21
C SER A 22 12.03 -2.17 -8.05
N ASP A 23 12.64 -3.21 -7.50
CA ASP A 23 14.07 -3.23 -7.17
C ASP A 23 14.47 -2.04 -6.29
N GLY A 24 13.57 -1.62 -5.39
CA GLY A 24 13.80 -0.50 -4.50
C GLY A 24 13.64 0.88 -5.16
N ASP A 25 13.17 0.93 -6.40
CA ASP A 25 13.01 2.18 -7.12
C ASP A 25 11.66 2.85 -6.76
N LEU A 26 11.71 3.85 -5.91
CA LEU A 26 10.50 4.55 -5.46
C LEU A 26 9.86 5.37 -6.59
N THR A 27 10.64 5.85 -7.54
CA THR A 27 10.12 6.56 -8.70
C THR A 27 9.21 5.65 -9.52
N PHE A 28 9.63 4.40 -9.71
CA PHE A 28 8.84 3.41 -10.42
C PHE A 28 7.49 3.18 -9.71
N ILE A 29 7.52 3.04 -8.40
CA ILE A 29 6.29 2.87 -7.61
C ILE A 29 5.38 4.08 -7.76
N SER A 30 5.95 5.29 -7.70
CA SER A 30 5.18 6.53 -7.83
C SER A 30 4.48 6.59 -9.20
N VAL A 31 5.21 6.30 -10.27
CA VAL A 31 4.65 6.33 -11.62
C VAL A 31 3.54 5.30 -11.77
N LYS A 32 3.75 4.08 -11.32
CA LYS A 32 2.78 2.99 -11.47
C LYS A 32 1.53 3.17 -10.62
N THR A 33 1.65 3.75 -9.46
CA THR A 33 0.51 3.97 -8.57
C THR A 33 -0.15 5.31 -8.79
N LYS A 34 0.50 6.23 -9.50
CA LYS A 34 0.07 7.63 -9.69
C LYS A 34 0.01 8.38 -8.36
N ILE A 35 0.73 7.90 -7.36
CA ILE A 35 0.86 8.58 -6.07
C ILE A 35 2.06 9.53 -6.16
N PRO A 36 1.96 10.78 -5.71
CA PRO A 36 3.08 11.72 -5.76
C PRO A 36 4.34 11.14 -5.12
N TYR A 37 5.48 11.37 -5.76
CA TYR A 37 6.75 10.82 -5.29
C TYR A 37 7.05 11.17 -3.82
N SER A 38 6.75 12.42 -3.42
CA SER A 38 6.99 12.83 -2.04
C SER A 38 6.21 11.98 -1.03
N ARG A 39 5.01 11.58 -1.38
CA ARG A 39 4.19 10.70 -0.51
C ARG A 39 4.77 9.29 -0.47
N ILE A 40 5.20 8.78 -1.61
CA ILE A 40 5.85 7.47 -1.68
C ILE A 40 7.13 7.47 -0.86
N TRP A 41 7.97 8.50 -1.07
CA TRP A 41 9.22 8.64 -0.31
C TRP A 41 8.96 8.65 1.20
N GLY A 42 8.00 9.46 1.63
CA GLY A 42 7.66 9.54 3.05
C GLY A 42 7.15 8.22 3.61
N THR A 43 6.31 7.52 2.84
CA THR A 43 5.76 6.22 3.25
C THR A 43 6.88 5.21 3.52
N PHE A 44 7.82 5.09 2.58
CA PHE A 44 8.88 4.09 2.71
C PHE A 44 9.96 4.49 3.70
N HIS A 45 10.26 5.78 3.81
CA HIS A 45 11.23 6.27 4.79
C HIS A 45 10.74 6.12 6.22
N LYS A 46 9.47 6.44 6.46
CA LYS A 46 8.85 6.32 7.78
C LYS A 46 8.35 4.93 8.07
N GLN A 47 8.39 4.06 7.07
CA GLN A 47 7.86 2.70 7.15
C GLN A 47 6.43 2.68 7.70
N LYS A 48 5.64 3.65 7.24
CA LYS A 48 4.26 3.79 7.69
C LYS A 48 3.34 4.00 6.49
N LEU A 49 2.47 3.04 6.26
CA LEU A 49 1.49 3.09 5.18
C LEU A 49 0.17 3.60 5.75
N THR A 50 -0.21 4.82 5.36
CA THR A 50 -1.49 5.39 5.80
C THR A 50 -2.64 4.73 5.04
N ASP A 51 -3.84 4.82 5.59
CA ASP A 51 -5.03 4.25 4.95
C ASP A 51 -5.28 4.89 3.59
N GLN A 52 -5.06 6.20 3.47
CA GLN A 52 -5.24 6.90 2.20
C GLN A 52 -4.28 6.37 1.13
N THR A 53 -3.01 6.19 1.48
CA THR A 53 -2.02 5.66 0.55
C THR A 53 -2.35 4.21 0.20
N LEU A 54 -2.80 3.42 1.17
CA LEU A 54 -3.22 2.04 0.94
C LEU A 54 -4.36 1.99 -0.08
N LYS A 55 -5.36 2.88 0.06
CA LYS A 55 -6.47 2.95 -0.89
C LYS A 55 -5.95 3.27 -2.29
N MET A 56 -5.03 4.22 -2.41
CA MET A 56 -4.48 4.60 -3.70
C MET A 56 -3.74 3.43 -4.36
N ILE A 57 -3.00 2.65 -3.57
CA ILE A 57 -2.33 1.45 -4.07
C ILE A 57 -3.37 0.41 -4.53
N ASN A 58 -4.42 0.23 -3.74
CA ASN A 58 -5.48 -0.72 -4.09
C ASN A 58 -6.18 -0.33 -5.39
N ASP A 59 -6.34 0.96 -5.65
CA ASP A 59 -6.96 1.46 -6.88
C ASP A 59 -6.02 1.43 -8.09
N SER A 60 -4.75 1.18 -7.87
CA SER A 60 -3.73 1.13 -8.92
C SER A 60 -3.59 -0.28 -9.50
N CYS A 61 -2.66 -0.43 -10.44
CA CYS A 61 -2.34 -1.74 -11.00
C CYS A 61 -1.78 -2.72 -9.95
N TYR A 62 -1.37 -2.22 -8.80
CA TYR A 62 -0.86 -3.06 -7.71
C TYR A 62 -1.95 -3.51 -6.74
N GLY A 63 -3.21 -3.21 -7.02
CA GLY A 63 -4.32 -3.67 -6.18
C GLY A 63 -4.33 -5.18 -5.98
N ALA A 64 -3.86 -5.93 -6.99
CA ALA A 64 -3.81 -7.38 -6.91
C ALA A 64 -2.81 -7.90 -5.85
N LEU A 65 -1.89 -7.05 -5.39
CA LEU A 65 -0.92 -7.44 -4.37
C LEU A 65 -1.51 -7.41 -2.96
N LEU A 66 -2.63 -6.74 -2.77
CA LEU A 66 -3.27 -6.70 -1.46
C LEU A 66 -3.86 -8.06 -1.12
N SER A 67 -3.70 -8.46 0.13
CA SER A 67 -4.38 -9.65 0.64
C SER A 67 -5.88 -9.40 0.67
N ASP A 68 -6.67 -10.48 0.71
CA ASP A 68 -8.13 -10.36 0.79
C ASP A 68 -8.55 -9.58 2.03
N GLY A 69 -7.85 -9.77 3.15
CA GLY A 69 -8.12 -9.04 4.38
C GLY A 69 -7.88 -7.55 4.23
N LEU A 70 -6.81 -7.15 3.53
CA LEU A 70 -6.54 -5.73 3.28
C LEU A 70 -7.57 -5.12 2.33
N LYS A 71 -7.98 -5.86 1.31
CA LYS A 71 -9.04 -5.39 0.40
C LYS A 71 -10.33 -5.13 1.14
N GLU A 72 -10.70 -6.05 2.01
CA GLU A 72 -11.89 -5.92 2.85
C GLU A 72 -11.78 -4.69 3.76
N TYR A 73 -10.62 -4.52 4.37
CA TYR A 73 -10.36 -3.36 5.23
C TYR A 73 -10.54 -2.04 4.47
N VAL A 74 -9.98 -1.96 3.26
CA VAL A 74 -10.10 -0.76 2.42
C VAL A 74 -11.55 -0.49 2.07
N ASN A 75 -12.28 -1.53 1.66
CA ASN A 75 -13.69 -1.39 1.31
C ASN A 75 -14.53 -0.89 2.48
N GLU A 76 -14.31 -1.43 3.66
CA GLU A 76 -15.04 -1.00 4.86
C GLU A 76 -14.68 0.44 5.23
N LYS A 77 -13.40 0.79 5.14
CA LYS A 77 -12.91 2.11 5.57
C LYS A 77 -13.38 3.22 4.63
N PHE A 78 -13.45 2.94 3.33
CA PHE A 78 -13.75 3.95 2.32
C PHE A 78 -15.14 3.81 1.71
N GLY A 79 -15.98 2.93 2.25
CA GLY A 79 -17.39 2.92 1.95
C GLY A 79 -17.81 2.37 0.60
N GLU A 80 -17.01 1.49 0.03
CA GLU A 80 -17.39 0.86 -1.24
C GLU A 80 -18.24 -0.37 -1.03
#